data_d4d131721b2edd7be8f059a3f794bc4a
#
_entry.id   d4d131721b2edd7be8f059a3f794bc4a
#
_cell.length_a   1.000
_cell.length_b   1.000
_cell.length_c   1.000
_cell.angle_alpha   90.00
_cell.angle_beta   90.00
_cell.angle_gamma   90.00
#
_symmetry.space_group_name_H-M   'P 1'
#
loop_
_entity.id
_entity.type
_entity.pdbx_description
1 polymer ?
#
loop_
_entity_poly.entity_id
_entity_poly.type
_entity_poly.pdbx_seq_one_letter_code
_entity_poly.pdbx_strand_id
1 'polypeptide(L)'
;MNFNRLAAVSTFLALAACMSPTPYRAADPDHPLGYSDQRLADNRIRVSFRGNAATVREQVEDYLLLRSAEATREAGYSWFEFDTRDTEAKTRYYSQFSGWPGWGPGFGWYRHSWAFDPWGNVETTIPYTSYEAYAEILLLTPEQARSDVHALRAGDVIARLGPLAARSRER
;
A
#
# COMPACT_ATOMS: atom_id res chain seq x y z
N MET A 1 -7.02 -41.60 46.11
CA MET A 1 -7.59 -41.38 44.75
C MET A 1 -7.36 -39.92 44.41
N ASN A 2 -6.33 -39.65 43.62
CA ASN A 2 -5.87 -38.30 43.30
C ASN A 2 -6.40 -37.89 41.94
N PHE A 3 -7.33 -36.94 41.91
CA PHE A 3 -7.80 -36.36 40.65
C PHE A 3 -6.87 -35.22 40.25
N ASN A 4 -6.14 -35.44 39.18
CA ASN A 4 -5.31 -34.48 38.48
C ASN A 4 -6.12 -33.26 38.04
N ARG A 5 -5.74 -32.08 38.56
CA ARG A 5 -6.17 -30.80 38.02
C ARG A 5 -5.24 -30.46 36.82
N LEU A 6 -5.71 -30.81 35.63
CA LEU A 6 -5.14 -30.29 34.39
C LEU A 6 -5.55 -28.82 34.25
N ALA A 7 -4.62 -27.95 34.57
CA ALA A 7 -4.74 -26.53 34.27
C ALA A 7 -4.56 -26.35 32.76
N ALA A 8 -5.66 -26.13 32.05
CA ALA A 8 -5.61 -25.68 30.65
C ALA A 8 -5.10 -24.24 30.62
N VAL A 9 -3.83 -24.09 30.29
CA VAL A 9 -3.24 -22.79 29.98
C VAL A 9 -3.69 -22.47 28.54
N SER A 10 -4.80 -21.72 28.42
CA SER A 10 -5.21 -21.11 27.15
C SER A 10 -4.24 -20.00 26.81
N THR A 11 -3.28 -20.32 25.98
CA THR A 11 -2.40 -19.33 25.37
C THR A 11 -3.21 -18.56 24.34
N PHE A 12 -3.72 -17.40 24.74
CA PHE A 12 -4.25 -16.41 23.83
C PHE A 12 -3.06 -15.85 23.02
N LEU A 13 -2.83 -16.42 21.83
CA LEU A 13 -2.02 -15.76 20.81
C LEU A 13 -2.81 -14.55 20.36
N ALA A 14 -2.45 -13.37 20.88
CA ALA A 14 -2.86 -12.11 20.31
C ALA A 14 -2.23 -12.02 18.93
N LEU A 15 -2.99 -12.35 17.88
CA LEU A 15 -2.66 -12.01 16.51
C LEU A 15 -2.74 -10.49 16.42
N ALA A 16 -1.63 -9.83 16.72
CA ALA A 16 -1.42 -8.47 16.27
C ALA A 16 -1.46 -8.54 14.74
N ALA A 17 -2.56 -8.11 14.14
CA ALA A 17 -2.68 -7.94 12.71
C ALA A 17 -1.75 -6.80 12.31
N CYS A 18 -0.45 -7.08 12.23
CA CYS A 18 0.53 -6.19 11.66
C CYS A 18 0.15 -6.04 10.19
N MET A 19 -0.32 -4.86 9.82
CA MET A 19 -0.60 -4.54 8.42
C MET A 19 0.71 -4.62 7.64
N SER A 20 0.84 -5.63 6.78
CA SER A 20 2.02 -5.80 5.94
C SER A 20 2.01 -4.80 4.78
N PRO A 21 3.18 -4.33 4.31
CA PRO A 21 3.29 -3.55 3.09
C PRO A 21 2.65 -4.27 1.91
N THR A 22 2.10 -3.50 0.96
CA THR A 22 1.53 -4.05 -0.27
C THR A 22 2.60 -4.85 -1.03
N PRO A 23 2.37 -6.13 -1.32
CA PRO A 23 3.32 -6.93 -2.10
C PRO A 23 3.34 -6.46 -3.55
N TYR A 24 4.45 -6.77 -4.25
CA TYR A 24 4.56 -6.51 -5.69
C TYR A 24 3.69 -7.50 -6.48
N ARG A 25 2.49 -7.06 -6.87
CA ARG A 25 1.52 -7.85 -7.64
C ARG A 25 0.68 -6.94 -8.54
N ALA A 26 0.03 -7.52 -9.54
CA ALA A 26 -0.98 -6.80 -10.31
C ALA A 26 -2.18 -6.42 -9.41
N ALA A 27 -2.68 -5.22 -9.60
CA ALA A 27 -3.96 -4.81 -9.03
C ALA A 27 -5.10 -5.44 -9.83
N ASP A 28 -6.17 -5.83 -9.14
CA ASP A 28 -7.39 -6.36 -9.72
C ASP A 28 -8.63 -5.72 -9.03
N PRO A 29 -9.86 -5.93 -9.52
CA PRO A 29 -11.07 -5.33 -8.94
C PRO A 29 -11.28 -5.70 -7.46
N ASP A 30 -10.91 -6.90 -7.05
CA ASP A 30 -11.05 -7.38 -5.67
C ASP A 30 -9.90 -6.89 -4.78
N HIS A 31 -8.74 -6.61 -5.40
CA HIS A 31 -7.52 -6.16 -4.73
C HIS A 31 -6.92 -4.96 -5.46
N PRO A 32 -7.40 -3.74 -5.17
CA PRO A 32 -6.99 -2.54 -5.90
C PRO A 32 -5.58 -2.02 -5.56
N LEU A 33 -4.84 -2.74 -4.69
CA LEU A 33 -3.47 -2.41 -4.31
C LEU A 33 -2.47 -3.24 -5.14
N GLY A 34 -1.43 -2.59 -5.63
CA GLY A 34 -0.43 -3.19 -6.49
C GLY A 34 -0.17 -2.35 -7.74
N TYR A 35 0.39 -2.96 -8.78
CA TYR A 35 0.67 -2.27 -10.04
C TYR A 35 -0.48 -2.42 -11.06
N SER A 36 -0.60 -1.41 -11.91
CA SER A 36 -1.37 -1.49 -13.15
C SER A 36 -0.64 -0.76 -14.26
N ASP A 37 -0.87 -1.18 -15.49
CA ASP A 37 -0.32 -0.53 -16.68
C ASP A 37 -1.36 -0.45 -17.79
N GLN A 38 -1.24 0.59 -18.59
CA GLN A 38 -2.11 0.87 -19.72
C GLN A 38 -1.28 1.34 -20.91
N ARG A 39 -1.40 0.67 -22.03
CA ARG A 39 -0.78 1.11 -23.28
C ARG A 39 -1.54 2.34 -23.81
N LEU A 40 -0.83 3.44 -23.99
CA LEU A 40 -1.41 4.69 -24.51
C LEU A 40 -1.15 4.86 -26.00
N ALA A 41 0.02 4.40 -26.46
CA ALA A 41 0.43 4.41 -27.85
C ALA A 41 1.45 3.27 -28.11
N ASP A 42 1.91 3.12 -29.34
CA ASP A 42 2.86 2.04 -29.69
C ASP A 42 4.15 2.08 -28.88
N ASN A 43 4.61 3.28 -28.52
CA ASN A 43 5.83 3.48 -27.76
C ASN A 43 5.58 4.16 -26.39
N ARG A 44 4.32 4.23 -25.91
CA ARG A 44 3.98 4.91 -24.64
C ARG A 44 3.12 4.02 -23.77
N ILE A 45 3.52 3.85 -22.52
CA ILE A 45 2.79 3.10 -21.51
C ILE A 45 2.65 3.97 -20.26
N ARG A 46 1.45 4.01 -19.69
CA ARG A 46 1.21 4.54 -18.35
C ARG A 46 1.32 3.39 -17.36
N VAL A 47 2.12 3.58 -16.32
CA VAL A 47 2.32 2.61 -15.25
C VAL A 47 1.95 3.27 -13.93
N SER A 48 1.34 2.52 -13.02
CA SER A 48 1.07 2.98 -11.65
C SER A 48 1.33 1.89 -10.63
N PHE A 49 1.63 2.29 -9.39
CA PHE A 49 1.67 1.41 -8.23
C PHE A 49 0.99 2.08 -7.04
N ARG A 50 0.06 1.35 -6.41
CA ARG A 50 -0.68 1.81 -5.23
C ARG A 50 -0.31 0.96 -4.03
N GLY A 51 0.26 1.60 -2.99
CA GLY A 51 0.56 1.01 -1.69
C GLY A 51 -0.54 1.25 -0.65
N ASN A 52 -0.52 0.44 0.42
CA ASN A 52 -1.28 0.70 1.64
C ASN A 52 -0.46 1.62 2.59
N ALA A 53 -0.97 1.92 3.78
CA ALA A 53 -0.26 2.79 4.72
C ALA A 53 0.99 2.15 5.36
N ALA A 54 1.15 0.85 5.27
CA ALA A 54 2.38 0.18 5.69
C ALA A 54 3.47 0.21 4.60
N THR A 55 3.12 0.63 3.37
CA THR A 55 4.05 0.71 2.25
C THR A 55 4.67 2.10 2.21
N VAL A 56 5.96 2.19 2.47
CA VAL A 56 6.68 3.47 2.45
C VAL A 56 6.82 4.00 1.03
N ARG A 57 7.00 5.32 0.90
CA ARG A 57 7.07 6.02 -0.39
C ARG A 57 8.13 5.44 -1.32
N GLU A 58 9.32 5.21 -0.80
CA GLU A 58 10.45 4.67 -1.56
C GLU A 58 10.12 3.30 -2.17
N GLN A 59 9.42 2.44 -1.42
CA GLN A 59 9.00 1.13 -1.92
C GLN A 59 7.97 1.25 -3.05
N VAL A 60 7.06 2.22 -2.96
CA VAL A 60 6.08 2.50 -4.02
C VAL A 60 6.79 2.97 -5.30
N GLU A 61 7.79 3.85 -5.16
CA GLU A 61 8.59 4.36 -6.27
C GLU A 61 9.48 3.27 -6.90
N ASP A 62 10.09 2.41 -6.08
CA ASP A 62 10.87 1.27 -6.55
C ASP A 62 10.01 0.26 -7.34
N TYR A 63 8.81 0.00 -6.87
CA TYR A 63 7.89 -0.91 -7.55
C TYR A 63 7.32 -0.30 -8.84
N LEU A 64 7.09 1.01 -8.88
CA LEU A 64 6.76 1.71 -10.12
C LEU A 64 7.90 1.57 -11.15
N LEU A 65 9.15 1.82 -10.72
CA LEU A 65 10.32 1.70 -11.59
C LEU A 65 10.51 0.27 -12.10
N LEU A 66 10.35 -0.74 -11.22
CA LEU A 66 10.42 -2.14 -11.61
C LEU A 66 9.35 -2.50 -12.66
N ARG A 67 8.08 -2.11 -12.41
CA ARG A 67 7.00 -2.39 -13.37
C ARG A 67 7.22 -1.70 -14.70
N SER A 68 7.74 -0.47 -14.70
CA SER A 68 8.12 0.25 -15.92
C SER A 68 9.13 -0.53 -16.76
N ALA A 69 10.14 -1.11 -16.11
CA ALA A 69 11.15 -1.93 -16.79
C ALA A 69 10.57 -3.26 -17.29
N GLU A 70 9.72 -3.94 -16.52
CA GLU A 70 9.04 -5.16 -16.94
C GLU A 70 8.12 -4.90 -18.14
N ALA A 71 7.28 -3.86 -18.08
CA ALA A 71 6.39 -3.47 -19.18
C ALA A 71 7.17 -3.12 -20.47
N THR A 72 8.35 -2.50 -20.31
CA THR A 72 9.27 -2.23 -21.43
C THR A 72 9.73 -3.53 -22.08
N ARG A 73 10.12 -4.54 -21.30
CA ARG A 73 10.55 -5.84 -21.81
C ARG A 73 9.40 -6.63 -22.43
N GLU A 74 8.23 -6.60 -21.81
CA GLU A 74 7.01 -7.23 -22.32
C GLU A 74 6.59 -6.63 -23.69
N ALA A 75 6.82 -5.32 -23.87
CA ALA A 75 6.60 -4.64 -25.14
C ALA A 75 7.68 -4.89 -26.20
N GLY A 76 8.73 -5.68 -25.90
CA GLY A 76 9.81 -6.02 -26.83
C GLY A 76 10.96 -5.01 -26.90
N TYR A 77 10.95 -4.00 -26.03
CA TYR A 77 12.00 -2.99 -25.96
C TYR A 77 13.04 -3.32 -24.88
N SER A 78 14.19 -2.65 -24.94
CA SER A 78 15.26 -2.81 -23.95
C SER A 78 15.54 -1.53 -23.15
N TRP A 79 15.02 -0.39 -23.61
CA TRP A 79 15.26 0.92 -23.05
C TRP A 79 13.96 1.70 -22.93
N PHE A 80 13.88 2.52 -21.89
CA PHE A 80 12.77 3.44 -21.66
C PHE A 80 13.26 4.70 -20.94
N GLU A 81 12.47 5.75 -21.02
CA GLU A 81 12.62 6.95 -20.20
C GLU A 81 11.29 7.31 -19.54
N PHE A 82 11.34 8.08 -18.47
CA PHE A 82 10.15 8.67 -17.87
C PHE A 82 9.84 10.01 -18.57
N ASP A 83 8.70 10.07 -19.28
CA ASP A 83 8.18 11.33 -19.81
C ASP A 83 7.54 12.16 -18.68
N THR A 84 6.74 11.51 -17.85
CA THR A 84 6.18 12.10 -16.63
C THR A 84 6.26 11.10 -15.49
N ARG A 85 6.51 11.60 -14.27
CA ARG A 85 6.49 10.79 -13.04
C ARG A 85 6.03 11.63 -11.87
N ASP A 86 5.12 11.10 -11.07
CA ASP A 86 4.66 11.71 -9.83
C ASP A 86 4.33 10.66 -8.77
N THR A 87 4.37 11.10 -7.51
CA THR A 87 4.01 10.26 -6.36
C THR A 87 3.12 11.06 -5.42
N GLU A 88 1.86 10.66 -5.32
CA GLU A 88 0.86 11.30 -4.48
C GLU A 88 0.78 10.63 -3.11
N ALA A 89 0.71 11.45 -2.06
CA ALA A 89 0.36 11.02 -0.72
C ALA A 89 -1.14 11.22 -0.50
N LYS A 90 -1.87 10.13 -0.24
CA LYS A 90 -3.30 10.16 0.08
C LYS A 90 -3.49 9.95 1.58
N THR A 91 -3.77 11.03 2.30
CA THR A 91 -4.07 10.96 3.74
C THR A 91 -5.57 10.86 3.95
N ARG A 92 -6.01 9.81 4.63
CA ARG A 92 -7.37 9.64 5.12
C ARG A 92 -7.38 9.70 6.62
N TYR A 93 -8.39 10.35 7.18
CA TYR A 93 -8.59 10.45 8.62
C TYR A 93 -9.70 9.49 9.02
N TYR A 94 -9.39 8.56 9.93
CA TYR A 94 -10.40 7.71 10.55
C TYR A 94 -10.69 8.25 11.95
N SER A 95 -11.92 8.72 12.16
CA SER A 95 -12.43 9.04 13.49
C SER A 95 -12.90 7.75 14.13
N GLN A 96 -12.18 7.29 15.12
CA GLN A 96 -12.62 6.15 15.93
C GLN A 96 -13.48 6.67 17.07
N PHE A 97 -14.78 6.49 16.94
CA PHE A 97 -15.73 6.77 18.01
C PHE A 97 -15.63 5.63 19.03
N SER A 98 -14.91 5.82 20.11
CA SER A 98 -14.93 4.89 21.23
C SER A 98 -16.10 5.24 22.16
N GLY A 99 -17.31 5.17 21.61
CA GLY A 99 -18.51 5.16 22.38
C GLY A 99 -18.70 3.75 22.94
N TRP A 100 -18.50 3.56 24.23
CA TRP A 100 -18.95 2.36 24.91
C TRP A 100 -20.47 2.29 24.74
N PRO A 101 -21.06 1.25 24.11
CA PRO A 101 -22.49 1.07 24.16
C PRO A 101 -22.82 0.67 25.58
N GLY A 102 -23.26 1.63 26.37
CA GLY A 102 -23.81 1.39 27.69
C GLY A 102 -25.02 0.48 27.60
N TRP A 103 -24.81 -0.82 27.74
CA TRP A 103 -25.86 -1.77 28.03
C TRP A 103 -26.23 -1.61 29.48
N GLY A 104 -27.17 -0.70 29.76
CA GLY A 104 -27.88 -0.63 31.01
C GLY A 104 -29.35 -0.79 30.70
N PRO A 105 -30.05 -1.88 31.14
CA PRO A 105 -31.49 -1.95 31.07
C PRO A 105 -32.07 -1.08 32.19
N GLY A 106 -32.74 -0.04 31.77
CA GLY A 106 -33.75 0.62 32.60
C GLY A 106 -33.23 1.53 33.71
N PHE A 107 -33.53 2.73 33.56
CA PHE A 107 -34.28 3.60 34.45
C PHE A 107 -34.38 4.96 33.79
N GLY A 108 -35.48 5.13 33.09
CA GLY A 108 -35.93 6.45 32.67
C GLY A 108 -36.22 7.31 33.87
N TRP A 109 -36.31 8.62 33.58
CA TRP A 109 -36.95 9.65 34.38
C TRP A 109 -36.16 10.29 35.53
N TYR A 110 -34.93 10.71 35.36
CA TYR A 110 -34.49 11.95 35.95
C TYR A 110 -33.34 12.53 35.13
N ARG A 111 -33.73 13.20 34.09
CA ARG A 111 -32.85 14.10 33.37
C ARG A 111 -32.93 15.47 33.99
N HIS A 112 -31.96 15.88 34.70
CA HIS A 112 -31.50 17.26 34.73
C HIS A 112 -30.02 17.31 35.02
N SER A 113 -29.31 17.55 33.95
CA SER A 113 -28.28 18.55 33.73
C SER A 113 -27.41 18.89 34.92
N TRP A 114 -26.18 19.10 34.65
CA TRP A 114 -24.99 19.57 35.35
C TRP A 114 -23.86 18.53 35.45
N ALA A 115 -23.90 17.46 34.72
CA ALA A 115 -22.69 16.72 34.49
C ALA A 115 -21.99 17.31 33.24
N PHE A 116 -21.22 18.34 33.42
CA PHE A 116 -20.03 18.55 32.62
C PHE A 116 -19.25 17.25 32.72
N ASP A 117 -19.25 16.45 31.65
CA ASP A 117 -18.36 15.31 31.51
C ASP A 117 -16.99 15.86 31.10
N PRO A 118 -16.04 16.04 32.06
CA PRO A 118 -14.71 16.54 31.74
C PRO A 118 -13.89 15.51 30.96
N TRP A 119 -14.42 14.31 30.74
CA TRP A 119 -13.83 13.21 29.95
C TRP A 119 -14.59 13.01 28.64
N GLY A 120 -15.28 14.06 28.17
CA GLY A 120 -16.00 14.06 26.92
C GLY A 120 -15.13 13.52 25.81
N ASN A 121 -15.65 12.51 25.15
CA ASN A 121 -15.29 11.94 23.85
C ASN A 121 -14.00 12.49 23.26
N VAL A 122 -12.88 11.88 23.60
CA VAL A 122 -11.64 12.10 22.86
C VAL A 122 -11.80 11.41 21.52
N GLU A 123 -12.23 12.17 20.52
CA GLU A 123 -12.20 11.75 19.14
C GLU A 123 -10.73 11.61 18.72
N THR A 124 -10.20 10.40 18.81
CA THR A 124 -8.84 10.14 18.36
C THR A 124 -8.87 9.99 16.84
N THR A 125 -8.50 11.03 16.14
CA THR A 125 -8.33 11.02 14.69
C THR A 125 -6.95 10.48 14.37
N ILE A 126 -6.88 9.28 13.80
CA ILE A 126 -5.62 8.67 13.36
C ILE A 126 -5.44 8.97 11.86
N PRO A 127 -4.39 9.72 11.46
CA PRO A 127 -4.10 9.92 10.06
C PRO A 127 -3.56 8.63 9.44
N TYR A 128 -4.13 8.25 8.31
CA TYR A 128 -3.72 7.10 7.52
C TYR A 128 -3.20 7.58 6.17
N THR A 129 -1.89 7.58 5.98
CA THR A 129 -1.26 8.02 4.73
C THR A 129 -0.85 6.83 3.90
N SER A 130 -1.32 6.76 2.67
CA SER A 130 -0.91 5.80 1.64
C SER A 130 -0.30 6.53 0.46
N TYR A 131 0.58 5.86 -0.27
CA TYR A 131 1.24 6.42 -1.44
C TYR A 131 0.76 5.73 -2.72
N GLU A 132 0.59 6.53 -3.77
CA GLU A 132 0.35 6.07 -5.12
C GLU A 132 1.32 6.79 -6.05
N ALA A 133 2.11 6.03 -6.80
CA ALA A 133 3.00 6.57 -7.81
C ALA A 133 2.49 6.20 -9.20
N TYR A 134 2.65 7.12 -10.15
CA TYR A 134 2.35 6.88 -11.56
C TYR A 134 3.40 7.51 -12.45
N ALA A 135 3.56 6.95 -13.63
CA ALA A 135 4.45 7.46 -14.65
C ALA A 135 3.93 7.16 -16.04
N GLU A 136 4.27 8.02 -17.00
CA GLU A 136 4.23 7.66 -18.40
C GLU A 136 5.66 7.41 -18.87
N ILE A 137 5.88 6.25 -19.48
CA ILE A 137 7.17 5.86 -20.02
C ILE A 137 7.14 5.88 -21.56
N LEU A 138 8.24 6.35 -22.13
CA LEU A 138 8.52 6.23 -23.55
C LEU A 138 9.45 5.04 -23.77
N LEU A 139 9.05 4.13 -24.65
CA LEU A 139 9.84 2.98 -25.05
C LEU A 139 10.83 3.44 -26.13
N LEU A 140 12.12 3.18 -25.94
CA LEU A 140 13.18 3.67 -26.80
C LEU A 140 13.84 2.55 -27.60
N THR A 141 14.15 2.85 -28.86
CA THR A 141 15.06 2.01 -29.65
C THR A 141 16.50 2.18 -29.14
N PRO A 142 17.41 1.24 -29.44
CA PRO A 142 18.82 1.38 -29.05
C PRO A 142 19.49 2.66 -29.59
N GLU A 143 19.05 3.14 -30.74
CA GLU A 143 19.56 4.37 -31.35
C GLU A 143 19.13 5.60 -30.55
N GLN A 144 17.85 5.69 -30.19
CA GLN A 144 17.30 6.75 -29.36
C GLN A 144 17.97 6.78 -27.98
N ALA A 145 18.11 5.61 -27.35
CA ALA A 145 18.73 5.49 -26.03
C ALA A 145 20.19 5.94 -25.97
N ARG A 146 20.94 5.87 -27.08
CA ARG A 146 22.34 6.34 -27.12
C ARG A 146 22.46 7.86 -27.03
N SER A 147 21.46 8.58 -27.51
CA SER A 147 21.43 10.06 -27.53
C SER A 147 20.68 10.64 -26.32
N ASP A 148 20.04 9.81 -25.53
CA ASP A 148 19.24 10.23 -24.40
C ASP A 148 19.92 9.90 -23.06
N VAL A 149 20.27 10.96 -22.31
CA VAL A 149 20.92 10.85 -21.01
C VAL A 149 19.99 10.33 -19.89
N HIS A 150 18.68 10.32 -20.12
CA HIS A 150 17.66 9.84 -19.18
C HIS A 150 17.23 8.41 -19.48
N ALA A 151 17.75 7.80 -20.58
CA ALA A 151 17.42 6.45 -20.97
C ALA A 151 17.86 5.45 -19.90
N LEU A 152 16.92 4.61 -19.45
CA LEU A 152 17.14 3.55 -18.49
C LEU A 152 17.11 2.20 -19.20
N ARG A 153 18.07 1.33 -18.89
CA ARG A 153 18.09 -0.03 -19.40
C ARG A 153 17.19 -0.92 -18.53
N ALA A 154 16.12 -1.45 -19.12
CA ALA A 154 15.13 -2.25 -18.41
C ALA A 154 15.75 -3.48 -17.72
N GLY A 155 16.70 -4.16 -18.35
CA GLY A 155 17.38 -5.31 -17.76
C GLY A 155 18.14 -4.99 -16.48
N ASP A 156 18.78 -3.83 -16.40
CA ASP A 156 19.56 -3.43 -15.23
C ASP A 156 18.64 -3.08 -14.03
N VAL A 157 17.51 -2.45 -14.32
CA VAL A 157 16.48 -2.15 -13.32
C VAL A 157 15.90 -3.46 -12.76
N ILE A 158 15.52 -4.41 -13.63
CA ILE A 158 14.97 -5.71 -13.22
C ILE A 158 15.99 -6.50 -12.39
N ALA A 159 17.25 -6.51 -12.79
CA ALA A 159 18.31 -7.21 -12.06
C ALA A 159 18.50 -6.64 -10.63
N ARG A 160 18.33 -5.32 -10.47
CA ARG A 160 18.49 -4.64 -9.18
C ARG A 160 17.26 -4.79 -8.26
N LEU A 161 16.05 -4.53 -8.79
CA LEU A 161 14.82 -4.43 -8.00
C LEU A 161 14.03 -5.74 -7.93
N GLY A 162 14.18 -6.62 -8.91
CA GLY A 162 13.46 -7.91 -8.96
C GLY A 162 13.60 -8.75 -7.69
N PRO A 163 14.80 -8.92 -7.11
CA PRO A 163 14.98 -9.66 -5.86
C PRO A 163 14.25 -9.03 -4.67
N LEU A 164 14.06 -7.70 -4.64
CA LEU A 164 13.30 -7.01 -3.58
C LEU A 164 11.80 -7.32 -3.71
N ALA A 165 11.29 -7.26 -4.94
CA ALA A 165 9.90 -7.58 -5.25
C ALA A 165 9.57 -9.06 -4.98
N ALA A 166 10.46 -9.99 -5.31
CA ALA A 166 10.27 -11.43 -5.03
C ALA A 166 10.08 -11.68 -3.52
N ARG A 167 10.94 -11.12 -2.68
CA ARG A 167 10.84 -11.23 -1.22
C ARG A 167 9.54 -10.65 -0.64
N SER A 168 8.93 -9.68 -1.30
CA SER A 168 7.66 -9.10 -0.86
C SER A 168 6.46 -9.99 -1.13
N ARG A 169 6.55 -10.90 -2.11
CA ARG A 169 5.50 -11.87 -2.46
C ARG A 169 5.45 -13.07 -1.50
N GLU A 170 6.54 -13.34 -0.79
CA GLU A 170 6.69 -14.47 0.12
C GLU A 170 6.21 -14.17 1.55
N ARG A 171 5.88 -12.93 1.85
CA ARG A 171 5.38 -12.46 3.16
C ARG A 171 3.87 -12.39 3.22
#